data_5f5599271457fe08bd5c15196581750e
#
_entry.id   5f5599271457fe08bd5c15196581750e
#
_cell.length_a   1.000
_cell.length_b   1.000
_cell.length_c   1.000
_cell.angle_alpha   90.00
_cell.angle_beta   90.00
_cell.angle_gamma   90.00
#
_symmetry.space_group_name_H-M   'P 1'
#
loop_
_entity.id
_entity.type
_entity.pdbx_description
1 polymer ?
#
loop_
_entity_poly.entity_id
_entity_poly.type
_entity_poly.pdbx_seq_one_letter_code
_entity_poly.pdbx_strand_id
1 'polypeptide(L)'
;MAGPTVWRVRRRRSRSVFSSSAYGPGAVRWLQPVRRRRRRRAPVGPILAGVVLLALAGGALAFVRSRDGGEDPSRAVAQRFADAWARGDLDAAWRLTTAATRSEQPLAGFRESIRQAGRAATVERVEVGRAGAPEGGRVALPVVLRTRLFGELRGSIALPVERNGATARVAWTPALRLPGLRAGERVRRRILRRPPRAAVLDAGGRRLAREPAAAPLVSGLEARYAERLSGRPGAELRYGRRRIARVDVVAGRPVKTTIRPSLQAAATDALGGRLGGVAVMRPRDGSVLALAGLAVSAPQPPGSVFKIITLAAALQERETTPAESFLVRTAATLEGVQLRNAGDEACGGSLTDSFAHSCNSVFAPLGARLGARRLVAYAERFGFDERLPIPAARPSTIPAARELTDDLAVGASAIGQDRVLATPLVMASVGATIATGGVRARPRLVRHEEQARRRVVSRRVARRVREMMLAVVARGTGTAAALPGVAVAGKTGTAELVPTADGPADPSNTDAWFVAFAPAGRPRLAVAVMLVGAGQGGATAAPVARAVLSAGL
;
A
#
# COMPACT_ATOMS: atom_id res chain seq x y z
N MET A 1 -25.40 27.00 41.12
CA MET A 1 -24.18 26.18 40.99
C MET A 1 -23.89 25.99 39.52
N ALA A 2 -22.85 26.65 39.04
CA ALA A 2 -22.53 26.74 37.61
C ALA A 2 -21.55 25.64 37.21
N GLY A 3 -21.86 24.92 36.10
CA GLY A 3 -20.97 23.96 35.46
C GLY A 3 -20.28 24.58 34.25
N PRO A 4 -19.08 24.13 33.85
CA PRO A 4 -18.19 24.87 32.94
C PRO A 4 -18.48 24.64 31.44
N THR A 5 -18.32 25.74 30.71
CA THR A 5 -18.47 25.91 29.28
C THR A 5 -17.31 25.26 28.52
N VAL A 6 -17.59 24.41 27.53
CA VAL A 6 -16.61 23.81 26.63
C VAL A 6 -16.53 24.61 25.33
N TRP A 7 -15.35 25.11 25.00
CA TRP A 7 -15.06 25.82 23.75
C TRP A 7 -14.76 24.85 22.60
N ARG A 8 -15.54 24.94 21.50
CA ARG A 8 -15.26 24.25 20.22
C ARG A 8 -14.24 25.04 19.42
N VAL A 9 -13.13 24.40 19.09
CA VAL A 9 -12.16 24.93 18.11
C VAL A 9 -12.51 24.40 16.72
N ARG A 10 -12.88 25.31 15.80
CA ARG A 10 -13.04 25.04 14.35
C ARG A 10 -11.67 24.93 13.71
N ARG A 11 -11.33 23.77 13.14
CA ARG A 11 -10.18 23.64 12.23
C ARG A 11 -10.64 23.92 10.78
N ARG A 12 -10.02 24.91 10.15
CA ARG A 12 -10.11 25.18 8.71
C ARG A 12 -9.35 24.09 7.93
N ARG A 13 -9.99 23.52 6.92
CA ARG A 13 -9.36 22.63 5.94
C ARG A 13 -8.63 23.47 4.91
N SER A 14 -7.32 23.28 4.74
CA SER A 14 -6.58 23.67 3.56
C SER A 14 -6.44 22.48 2.63
N ARG A 15 -6.81 22.65 1.37
CA ARG A 15 -6.57 21.70 0.27
C ARG A 15 -5.11 21.76 -0.09
N SER A 16 -4.40 20.63 -0.13
CA SER A 16 -3.11 20.52 -0.79
C SER A 16 -3.20 19.48 -1.90
N VAL A 17 -2.72 19.93 -3.06
CA VAL A 17 -2.58 19.20 -4.30
C VAL A 17 -1.44 18.18 -4.14
N PHE A 18 -1.66 16.93 -4.50
CA PHE A 18 -0.66 15.87 -4.53
C PHE A 18 0.33 16.09 -5.67
N SER A 19 1.62 16.15 -5.33
CA SER A 19 2.70 15.78 -6.23
C SER A 19 3.54 14.70 -5.53
N SER A 20 3.74 13.61 -6.25
CA SER A 20 4.48 12.43 -5.82
C SER A 20 5.98 12.69 -5.86
N SER A 21 6.66 12.69 -4.72
CA SER A 21 8.05 12.26 -4.65
C SER A 21 8.32 11.71 -3.25
N ALA A 22 8.59 10.41 -3.21
CA ALA A 22 9.03 9.70 -2.04
C ALA A 22 10.47 10.11 -1.73
N TYR A 23 10.73 10.52 -0.50
CA TYR A 23 11.95 10.52 0.32
C TYR A 23 12.02 11.78 1.18
N GLY A 24 11.43 11.71 2.36
CA GLY A 24 11.66 12.69 3.42
C GLY A 24 12.97 12.39 4.16
N PRO A 25 13.80 13.39 4.49
CA PRO A 25 15.05 13.20 5.22
C PRO A 25 14.78 12.91 6.70
N GLY A 26 15.41 11.86 7.22
CA GLY A 26 15.43 11.55 8.65
C GLY A 26 16.14 12.64 9.44
N ALA A 27 15.43 13.29 10.34
CA ALA A 27 15.97 14.32 11.22
C ALA A 27 17.02 13.72 12.20
N VAL A 28 18.24 14.20 12.13
CA VAL A 28 19.28 13.95 13.13
C VAL A 28 19.00 14.82 14.35
N ARG A 29 18.62 14.21 15.45
CA ARG A 29 18.35 14.90 16.72
C ARG A 29 19.65 15.16 17.46
N TRP A 30 20.06 16.41 17.57
CA TRP A 30 21.06 16.86 18.51
C TRP A 30 20.41 17.07 19.88
N LEU A 31 20.83 16.33 20.88
CA LEU A 31 20.39 16.50 22.25
C LEU A 31 21.17 17.65 22.92
N GLN A 32 20.49 18.76 23.15
CA GLN A 32 20.74 19.56 24.35
C GLN A 32 19.43 20.21 24.84
N PRO A 33 19.10 20.15 26.13
CA PRO A 33 17.90 20.74 26.66
C PRO A 33 18.13 22.20 27.05
N VAL A 34 17.48 23.14 26.37
CA VAL A 34 17.44 24.54 26.80
C VAL A 34 16.25 24.73 27.72
N ARG A 35 16.54 24.86 29.05
CA ARG A 35 15.58 25.33 30.05
C ARG A 35 15.27 26.81 29.80
N ARG A 36 14.04 27.13 29.38
CA ARG A 36 13.53 28.52 29.38
C ARG A 36 13.24 28.96 30.82
N ARG A 37 14.09 29.86 31.39
CA ARG A 37 13.75 30.68 32.54
C ARG A 37 12.95 31.91 32.07
N ARG A 38 11.73 32.05 32.55
CA ARG A 38 10.96 33.30 32.50
C ARG A 38 11.67 34.36 33.33
N ARG A 39 12.13 35.47 32.75
CA ARG A 39 12.54 36.68 33.46
C ARG A 39 11.38 37.68 33.47
N ARG A 40 11.04 38.11 34.70
CA ARG A 40 10.14 39.23 34.98
C ARG A 40 10.78 40.52 34.52
N ARG A 41 10.00 41.42 33.93
CA ARG A 41 10.39 42.79 33.59
C ARG A 41 10.38 43.65 34.88
N ALA A 42 11.46 44.40 35.12
CA ALA A 42 11.53 45.54 36.04
C ALA A 42 11.82 46.81 35.21
N PRO A 43 11.35 47.99 35.65
CA PRO A 43 11.44 49.21 34.84
C PRO A 43 12.83 49.85 34.96
N VAL A 44 13.35 50.31 33.84
CA VAL A 44 14.64 51.04 33.75
C VAL A 44 14.33 52.52 33.58
N GLY A 45 14.71 53.31 34.55
CA GLY A 45 14.73 54.77 34.52
C GLY A 45 16.03 55.30 33.88
N PRO A 46 16.18 56.59 33.66
CA PRO A 46 17.03 57.19 32.62
C PRO A 46 18.47 57.41 33.08
N ILE A 47 19.39 56.57 32.61
CA ILE A 47 20.86 56.85 32.59
C ILE A 47 21.38 56.46 31.19
N LEU A 48 20.98 57.20 30.17
CA LEU A 48 21.40 56.94 28.79
C LEU A 48 21.72 58.22 27.98
N ALA A 49 22.15 59.29 28.65
CA ALA A 49 22.56 60.51 27.94
C ALA A 49 24.08 60.74 27.90
N GLY A 50 24.89 59.97 28.67
CA GLY A 50 26.34 60.20 28.76
C GLY A 50 27.24 59.28 27.92
N VAL A 51 26.73 58.14 27.41
CA VAL A 51 27.55 57.13 26.74
C VAL A 51 27.48 57.23 25.21
N VAL A 52 26.49 57.94 24.66
CA VAL A 52 26.28 58.06 23.22
C VAL A 52 27.26 59.03 22.54
N LEU A 53 27.80 60.04 23.26
CA LEU A 53 28.72 61.01 22.70
C LEU A 53 30.18 60.52 22.61
N LEU A 54 30.60 59.54 23.42
CA LEU A 54 31.94 58.92 23.30
C LEU A 54 31.99 57.79 22.26
N ALA A 55 30.85 57.18 21.93
CA ALA A 55 30.75 56.15 20.88
C ALA A 55 30.76 56.75 19.45
N LEU A 56 30.33 58.00 19.28
CA LEU A 56 30.33 58.68 17.99
C LEU A 56 31.68 59.25 17.60
N ALA A 57 32.55 59.60 18.57
CA ALA A 57 33.92 60.05 18.28
C ALA A 57 34.87 58.87 17.98
N GLY A 58 34.69 57.72 18.62
CA GLY A 58 35.42 56.48 18.31
C GLY A 58 35.02 55.84 16.97
N GLY A 59 33.73 55.96 16.60
CA GLY A 59 33.17 55.42 15.36
C GLY A 59 33.64 56.21 14.12
N ALA A 60 33.84 57.53 14.26
CA ALA A 60 34.31 58.36 13.11
C ALA A 60 35.78 58.10 12.75
N LEU A 61 36.68 57.85 13.75
CA LEU A 61 38.07 57.48 13.47
C LEU A 61 38.23 56.05 12.95
N ALA A 62 37.36 55.12 13.28
CA ALA A 62 37.34 53.76 12.72
C ALA A 62 36.72 53.75 11.32
N PHE A 63 35.78 54.66 11.01
CA PHE A 63 35.13 54.76 9.70
C PHE A 63 35.97 55.44 8.64
N VAL A 64 36.92 56.33 9.06
CA VAL A 64 37.86 56.97 8.12
C VAL A 64 39.04 56.05 7.78
N ARG A 65 39.36 55.04 8.62
CA ARG A 65 40.41 54.05 8.35
C ARG A 65 39.95 52.86 7.51
N SER A 66 38.66 52.72 7.22
CA SER A 66 38.09 51.62 6.45
C SER A 66 37.76 51.97 4.98
N ARG A 67 38.27 53.11 4.47
CA ARG A 67 38.02 53.53 3.09
C ARG A 67 39.15 53.23 2.10
N ASP A 68 40.27 52.66 2.54
CA ASP A 68 41.32 52.11 1.66
C ASP A 68 41.41 50.58 1.84
N GLY A 69 40.33 49.88 1.59
CA GLY A 69 40.22 48.43 1.78
C GLY A 69 40.05 47.71 0.48
N GLY A 70 41.08 47.52 -0.27
CA GLY A 70 41.17 46.36 -1.18
C GLY A 70 40.94 45.08 -0.37
N GLU A 71 40.13 44.17 -0.88
CA GLU A 71 39.84 42.88 -0.20
C GLU A 71 41.15 42.17 0.17
N ASP A 72 41.36 41.85 1.47
CA ASP A 72 42.58 41.18 1.92
C ASP A 72 42.89 39.96 1.06
N PRO A 73 44.11 39.91 0.43
CA PRO A 73 44.46 38.82 -0.49
C PRO A 73 44.31 37.42 0.07
N SER A 74 44.51 37.26 1.40
CA SER A 74 44.34 35.99 2.11
C SER A 74 42.88 35.57 2.17
N ARG A 75 42.00 36.54 2.45
CA ARG A 75 40.53 36.30 2.45
C ARG A 75 40.04 36.00 1.03
N ALA A 76 40.50 36.76 0.04
CA ALA A 76 40.09 36.57 -1.34
C ALA A 76 40.51 35.20 -1.89
N VAL A 77 41.75 34.73 -1.62
CA VAL A 77 42.17 33.38 -2.05
C VAL A 77 41.44 32.27 -1.35
N ALA A 78 41.17 32.42 -0.04
CA ALA A 78 40.39 31.45 0.74
C ALA A 78 38.95 31.32 0.19
N GLN A 79 38.30 32.46 -0.14
CA GLN A 79 36.96 32.44 -0.73
C GLN A 79 36.96 31.78 -2.12
N ARG A 80 37.90 32.13 -2.99
CA ARG A 80 38.02 31.50 -4.32
C ARG A 80 38.26 29.98 -4.23
N PHE A 81 39.10 29.54 -3.28
CA PHE A 81 39.34 28.13 -3.01
C PHE A 81 38.05 27.43 -2.56
N ALA A 82 37.34 28.04 -1.63
CA ALA A 82 36.08 27.52 -1.12
C ALA A 82 34.99 27.39 -2.18
N ASP A 83 34.84 28.43 -3.01
CA ASP A 83 33.86 28.45 -4.10
C ASP A 83 34.17 27.39 -5.16
N ALA A 84 35.47 27.22 -5.54
CA ALA A 84 35.90 26.18 -6.45
C ALA A 84 35.61 24.78 -5.87
N TRP A 85 35.91 24.54 -4.60
CA TRP A 85 35.58 23.30 -3.92
C TRP A 85 34.07 23.04 -3.84
N ALA A 86 33.26 24.03 -3.51
CA ALA A 86 31.81 23.90 -3.46
C ALA A 86 31.20 23.56 -4.83
N ARG A 87 31.75 24.08 -5.92
CA ARG A 87 31.34 23.73 -7.28
C ARG A 87 31.87 22.38 -7.75
N GLY A 88 32.77 21.73 -6.98
CA GLY A 88 33.43 20.49 -7.38
C GLY A 88 34.59 20.70 -8.38
N ASP A 89 34.97 21.95 -8.66
CA ASP A 89 36.13 22.29 -9.50
C ASP A 89 37.42 22.16 -8.66
N LEU A 90 37.83 20.90 -8.48
CA LEU A 90 39.00 20.58 -7.66
C LEU A 90 40.32 21.02 -8.35
N ASP A 91 40.30 21.25 -9.65
CA ASP A 91 41.45 21.73 -10.42
C ASP A 91 41.69 23.20 -10.11
N ALA A 92 40.67 24.01 -10.18
CA ALA A 92 40.77 25.42 -9.79
C ALA A 92 41.18 25.56 -8.33
N ALA A 93 40.58 24.74 -7.42
CA ALA A 93 40.98 24.74 -6.01
C ALA A 93 42.47 24.38 -5.84
N TRP A 94 42.96 23.35 -6.51
CA TRP A 94 44.36 22.92 -6.44
C TRP A 94 45.32 23.99 -6.94
N ARG A 95 45.01 24.68 -8.04
CA ARG A 95 45.85 25.81 -8.57
C ARG A 95 45.99 26.95 -7.58
N LEU A 96 45.08 27.13 -6.66
CA LEU A 96 45.13 28.15 -5.60
C LEU A 96 45.99 27.74 -4.39
N THR A 97 46.54 26.52 -4.35
CA THR A 97 47.39 26.06 -3.26
C THR A 97 48.87 26.50 -3.44
N THR A 98 49.66 26.35 -2.36
CA THR A 98 51.11 26.65 -2.38
C THR A 98 51.86 25.66 -3.25
N ALA A 99 53.09 26.04 -3.65
CA ALA A 99 53.98 25.15 -4.41
C ALA A 99 54.33 23.88 -3.60
N ALA A 100 54.57 24.01 -2.30
CA ALA A 100 54.83 22.90 -1.41
C ALA A 100 53.64 21.93 -1.40
N THR A 101 52.40 22.43 -1.23
CA THR A 101 51.17 21.58 -1.32
C THR A 101 51.13 20.86 -2.67
N ARG A 102 51.41 21.50 -3.78
CA ARG A 102 51.34 20.87 -5.12
C ARG A 102 52.41 19.80 -5.34
N SER A 103 53.58 19.96 -4.76
CA SER A 103 54.66 18.98 -4.77
C SER A 103 54.29 17.74 -3.94
N GLU A 104 53.82 17.95 -2.71
CA GLU A 104 53.46 16.86 -1.79
C GLU A 104 52.14 16.15 -2.20
N GLN A 105 51.21 16.89 -2.80
CA GLN A 105 49.90 16.43 -3.22
C GLN A 105 49.66 16.77 -4.72
N PRO A 106 50.15 15.93 -5.64
CA PRO A 106 49.81 16.06 -7.05
C PRO A 106 48.30 16.12 -7.29
N LEU A 107 47.83 16.77 -8.33
CA LEU A 107 46.40 16.98 -8.61
C LEU A 107 45.56 15.74 -8.48
N ALA A 108 46.05 14.59 -8.98
CA ALA A 108 45.34 13.31 -8.87
C ALA A 108 45.14 12.88 -7.40
N GLY A 109 46.18 12.99 -6.57
CA GLY A 109 46.14 12.69 -5.15
C GLY A 109 45.24 13.63 -4.36
N PHE A 110 45.28 14.93 -4.65
CA PHE A 110 44.42 15.94 -4.09
C PHE A 110 42.93 15.65 -4.38
N ARG A 111 42.59 15.39 -5.65
CA ARG A 111 41.21 15.01 -6.06
C ARG A 111 40.74 13.75 -5.35
N GLU A 112 41.57 12.69 -5.35
CA GLU A 112 41.18 11.41 -4.72
C GLU A 112 41.02 11.54 -3.21
N SER A 113 41.90 12.30 -2.56
CA SER A 113 41.83 12.59 -1.12
C SER A 113 40.50 13.23 -0.71
N ILE A 114 40.04 14.25 -1.46
CA ILE A 114 38.76 14.92 -1.19
C ILE A 114 37.59 13.98 -1.52
N ARG A 115 37.63 13.30 -2.67
CA ARG A 115 36.59 12.37 -3.07
C ARG A 115 36.42 11.20 -2.11
N GLN A 116 37.51 10.62 -1.62
CA GLN A 116 37.50 9.53 -0.65
C GLN A 116 36.83 9.96 0.67
N ALA A 117 37.19 11.12 1.19
CA ALA A 117 36.56 11.67 2.39
C ALA A 117 35.05 11.95 2.17
N GLY A 118 34.71 12.53 1.00
CA GLY A 118 33.31 12.78 0.61
C GLY A 118 32.50 11.48 0.46
N ARG A 119 33.05 10.43 -0.17
CA ARG A 119 32.41 9.11 -0.27
C ARG A 119 32.18 8.47 1.10
N ALA A 120 33.17 8.57 2.00
CA ALA A 120 33.02 8.05 3.36
C ALA A 120 31.93 8.79 4.14
N ALA A 121 31.87 10.12 4.03
CA ALA A 121 30.85 10.95 4.65
C ALA A 121 29.52 10.97 3.86
N THR A 122 29.45 10.37 2.66
CA THR A 122 28.30 10.39 1.74
C THR A 122 27.86 11.81 1.36
N VAL A 123 28.84 12.71 1.12
CA VAL A 123 28.61 14.10 0.73
C VAL A 123 27.97 14.15 -0.67
N GLU A 124 26.87 14.84 -0.78
CA GLU A 124 26.16 15.14 -2.04
C GLU A 124 26.40 16.59 -2.48
N ARG A 125 26.49 17.49 -1.51
CA ARG A 125 26.69 18.92 -1.76
C ARG A 125 27.55 19.56 -0.68
N VAL A 126 28.41 20.48 -1.09
CA VAL A 126 29.22 21.33 -0.22
C VAL A 126 28.69 22.76 -0.34
N GLU A 127 28.33 23.36 0.77
CA GLU A 127 27.94 24.76 0.85
C GLU A 127 28.98 25.49 1.71
N VAL A 128 29.48 26.60 1.22
CA VAL A 128 30.49 27.41 1.91
C VAL A 128 29.94 28.78 2.24
N GLY A 129 30.24 29.27 3.42
CA GLY A 129 29.91 30.63 3.84
C GLY A 129 30.97 31.63 3.40
N ARG A 130 30.84 32.89 3.79
CA ARG A 130 31.86 33.92 3.56
C ARG A 130 33.08 33.63 4.41
N ALA A 131 34.24 33.72 3.79
CA ALA A 131 35.52 33.61 4.46
C ALA A 131 35.69 34.73 5.51
N GLY A 132 36.12 34.34 6.71
CA GLY A 132 36.36 35.26 7.83
C GLY A 132 37.57 36.20 7.61
N ALA A 133 37.86 37.05 8.56
CA ALA A 133 39.11 37.83 8.57
C ALA A 133 40.28 36.88 8.81
N PRO A 134 41.47 37.18 8.23
CA PRO A 134 42.69 36.42 8.50
C PRO A 134 43.14 36.64 9.95
N GLU A 135 43.37 35.56 10.69
CA GLU A 135 43.89 35.54 12.05
C GLU A 135 45.04 34.53 12.15
N GLY A 136 46.21 34.95 12.58
CA GLY A 136 47.38 34.08 12.75
C GLY A 136 47.74 33.25 11.52
N GLY A 137 47.64 33.85 10.30
CA GLY A 137 47.90 33.16 9.02
C GLY A 137 46.83 32.17 8.59
N ARG A 138 45.65 32.21 9.19
CA ARG A 138 44.51 31.32 8.87
C ARG A 138 43.25 32.11 8.58
N VAL A 139 42.42 31.58 7.68
CA VAL A 139 41.10 32.14 7.34
C VAL A 139 40.04 31.13 7.71
N ALA A 140 39.13 31.52 8.60
CA ALA A 140 38.00 30.67 8.98
C ALA A 140 36.99 30.62 7.85
N LEU A 141 36.61 29.40 7.42
CA LEU A 141 35.64 29.14 6.37
C LEU A 141 34.47 28.32 6.95
N PRO A 142 33.28 28.90 7.11
CA PRO A 142 32.09 28.13 7.47
C PRO A 142 31.71 27.16 6.34
N VAL A 143 31.43 25.89 6.69
CA VAL A 143 31.10 24.85 5.73
C VAL A 143 29.89 24.05 6.22
N VAL A 144 28.96 23.78 5.32
CA VAL A 144 27.86 22.86 5.50
C VAL A 144 27.95 21.77 4.44
N LEU A 145 28.09 20.53 4.90
CA LEU A 145 28.06 19.36 4.01
C LEU A 145 26.68 18.73 4.07
N ARG A 146 26.00 18.70 2.94
CA ARG A 146 24.76 17.92 2.81
C ARG A 146 25.14 16.49 2.44
N THR A 147 24.73 15.56 3.29
CA THR A 147 25.08 14.15 3.12
C THR A 147 23.84 13.31 2.93
N ARG A 148 23.93 12.25 2.15
CA ARG A 148 22.81 11.32 1.93
C ARG A 148 22.40 10.55 3.20
N LEU A 149 23.36 10.19 4.07
CA LEU A 149 23.09 9.36 5.24
C LEU A 149 23.02 10.16 6.52
N PHE A 150 23.87 11.19 6.70
CA PHE A 150 24.07 11.83 7.99
C PHE A 150 23.39 13.20 8.11
N GLY A 151 22.61 13.58 7.09
CA GLY A 151 21.98 14.91 7.05
C GLY A 151 23.02 16.01 6.85
N GLU A 152 22.83 17.16 7.49
CA GLU A 152 23.76 18.29 7.42
C GLU A 152 24.85 18.17 8.47
N LEU A 153 26.10 18.23 8.02
CA LEU A 153 27.27 18.34 8.89
C LEU A 153 27.79 19.77 8.79
N ARG A 154 27.61 20.54 9.86
CA ARG A 154 28.01 21.95 9.95
C ARG A 154 29.33 22.08 10.70
N GLY A 155 30.20 22.96 10.24
CA GLY A 155 31.46 23.25 10.91
C GLY A 155 32.23 24.38 10.24
N SER A 156 33.44 24.64 10.70
CA SER A 156 34.38 25.59 10.10
C SER A 156 35.71 24.90 9.79
N ILE A 157 36.33 25.30 8.70
CA ILE A 157 37.70 24.92 8.34
C ILE A 157 38.57 26.15 8.47
N ALA A 158 39.63 26.10 9.28
CA ALA A 158 40.63 27.15 9.37
C ALA A 158 41.67 26.91 8.27
N LEU A 159 41.50 27.55 7.11
CA LEU A 159 42.42 27.43 5.96
C LEU A 159 43.73 28.18 6.26
N PRO A 160 44.90 27.52 6.34
CA PRO A 160 46.18 28.19 6.39
C PRO A 160 46.46 28.90 5.05
N VAL A 161 46.84 30.16 5.12
CA VAL A 161 47.15 30.97 3.93
C VAL A 161 48.56 31.54 4.07
N GLU A 162 49.43 31.27 3.12
CA GLU A 162 50.74 31.87 2.99
C GLU A 162 50.63 33.10 2.10
N ARG A 163 51.21 34.20 2.57
CA ARG A 163 51.26 35.49 1.84
C ARG A 163 52.66 35.84 1.45
N ASN A 164 52.84 36.18 0.15
CA ASN A 164 54.08 36.74 -0.36
C ASN A 164 53.75 38.02 -1.13
N GLY A 165 53.98 39.18 -0.47
CA GLY A 165 53.58 40.47 -0.99
C GLY A 165 52.09 40.59 -1.26
N ALA A 166 51.72 40.88 -2.49
CA ALA A 166 50.34 40.99 -2.98
C ALA A 166 49.69 39.62 -3.32
N THR A 167 50.46 38.53 -3.30
CA THR A 167 49.95 37.19 -3.63
C THR A 167 49.67 36.37 -2.36
N ALA A 168 48.60 35.60 -2.39
CA ALA A 168 48.26 34.66 -1.32
C ALA A 168 47.95 33.28 -1.89
N ARG A 169 48.31 32.22 -1.16
CA ARG A 169 48.09 30.83 -1.53
C ARG A 169 47.63 30.00 -0.33
N VAL A 170 46.76 28.99 -0.55
CA VAL A 170 46.30 28.10 0.48
C VAL A 170 47.31 26.97 0.76
N ALA A 171 47.84 26.88 1.97
CA ALA A 171 48.66 25.77 2.42
C ALA A 171 47.76 24.58 2.82
N TRP A 172 47.25 23.89 1.81
CA TRP A 172 46.27 22.84 2.03
C TRP A 172 46.93 21.53 2.55
N THR A 173 46.23 20.86 3.45
CA THR A 173 46.61 19.54 3.99
C THR A 173 45.42 18.59 4.00
N PRO A 174 45.63 17.26 4.06
CA PRO A 174 44.53 16.29 4.14
C PRO A 174 43.60 16.48 5.35
N ALA A 175 43.99 17.22 6.37
CA ALA A 175 43.12 17.56 7.52
C ALA A 175 42.01 18.54 7.15
N LEU A 176 42.15 19.27 6.04
CA LEU A 176 41.19 20.27 5.60
C LEU A 176 40.08 19.72 4.67
N ARG A 177 40.04 18.39 4.44
CA ARG A 177 39.04 17.75 3.57
C ARG A 177 37.62 17.86 4.07
N LEU A 178 37.43 17.87 5.40
CA LEU A 178 36.13 17.94 6.04
C LEU A 178 36.23 18.79 7.32
N PRO A 179 35.17 19.54 7.70
CA PRO A 179 35.17 20.34 8.92
C PRO A 179 35.50 19.51 10.16
N GLY A 180 36.40 20.01 10.99
CA GLY A 180 36.77 19.38 12.25
C GLY A 180 37.62 18.11 12.15
N LEU A 181 38.09 17.74 10.96
CA LEU A 181 39.07 16.66 10.77
C LEU A 181 40.45 17.15 11.25
N ARG A 182 41.19 16.31 11.97
CA ARG A 182 42.53 16.61 12.50
C ARG A 182 43.61 15.91 11.68
N ALA A 183 44.84 16.39 11.80
CA ALA A 183 46.00 15.77 11.16
C ALA A 183 46.12 14.29 11.61
N GLY A 184 46.42 13.39 10.67
CA GLY A 184 46.52 11.95 10.91
C GLY A 184 45.20 11.19 11.05
N GLU A 185 44.06 11.88 11.21
CA GLU A 185 42.77 11.21 11.30
C GLU A 185 42.30 10.71 9.91
N ARG A 186 41.78 9.49 9.90
CA ARG A 186 41.13 8.87 8.73
C ARG A 186 39.63 8.99 8.84
N VAL A 187 38.98 9.40 7.74
CA VAL A 187 37.51 9.42 7.64
C VAL A 187 37.03 8.01 7.34
N ARG A 188 36.18 7.47 8.18
CA ARG A 188 35.61 6.12 8.05
C ARG A 188 34.11 6.13 8.26
N ARG A 189 33.38 5.39 7.43
CA ARG A 189 31.97 5.04 7.66
C ARG A 189 31.90 3.61 8.15
N ARG A 190 31.26 3.42 9.31
CA ARG A 190 30.94 2.11 9.87
C ARG A 190 29.44 1.87 9.70
N ILE A 191 29.05 0.84 8.97
CA ILE A 191 27.65 0.41 8.91
C ILE A 191 27.35 -0.40 10.16
N LEU A 192 26.27 -0.03 10.85
CA LEU A 192 25.78 -0.75 12.01
C LEU A 192 24.97 -1.96 11.55
N ARG A 193 25.02 -3.03 12.34
CA ARG A 193 24.34 -4.28 11.99
C ARG A 193 22.86 -4.03 11.71
N ARG A 194 22.37 -4.57 10.59
CA ARG A 194 20.95 -4.54 10.26
C ARG A 194 20.16 -5.31 11.33
N PRO A 195 18.98 -4.80 11.79
CA PRO A 195 18.15 -5.53 12.73
C PRO A 195 17.59 -6.79 12.07
N PRO A 196 17.18 -7.79 12.88
CA PRO A 196 16.43 -8.93 12.36
C PRO A 196 15.22 -8.48 11.55
N ARG A 197 14.93 -9.19 10.46
CA ARG A 197 13.75 -8.93 9.65
C ARG A 197 12.48 -9.20 10.47
N ALA A 198 11.55 -8.27 10.47
CA ALA A 198 10.24 -8.45 11.09
C ALA A 198 9.42 -9.46 10.29
N ALA A 199 8.44 -10.09 10.94
CA ALA A 199 7.66 -11.18 10.36
C ALA A 199 6.30 -10.70 9.81
N VAL A 200 5.75 -11.50 8.89
CA VAL A 200 4.33 -11.50 8.56
C VAL A 200 3.60 -12.27 9.66
N LEU A 201 2.58 -11.66 10.26
CA LEU A 201 1.83 -12.19 11.38
C LEU A 201 0.40 -12.53 10.98
N ASP A 202 -0.16 -13.56 11.59
CA ASP A 202 -1.58 -13.91 11.51
C ASP A 202 -2.48 -12.90 12.26
N ALA A 203 -3.76 -13.16 12.28
CA ALA A 203 -4.74 -12.35 13.01
C ALA A 203 -4.51 -12.33 14.53
N GLY A 204 -3.90 -13.37 15.09
CA GLY A 204 -3.55 -13.52 16.50
C GLY A 204 -2.22 -12.89 16.89
N GLY A 205 -1.39 -12.48 15.89
CA GLY A 205 -0.06 -11.91 16.13
C GLY A 205 1.07 -12.94 16.15
N ARG A 206 0.82 -14.20 15.80
CA ARG A 206 1.84 -15.25 15.64
C ARG A 206 2.43 -15.21 14.23
N ARG A 207 3.62 -15.75 14.03
CA ARG A 207 4.26 -15.81 12.71
C ARG A 207 3.47 -16.70 11.77
N LEU A 208 2.96 -16.12 10.68
CA LEU A 208 2.17 -16.83 9.68
C LEU A 208 3.00 -17.87 8.90
N ALA A 209 4.30 -17.68 8.76
CA ALA A 209 5.23 -18.64 8.12
C ALA A 209 5.33 -20.01 8.81
N ARG A 210 4.79 -20.14 10.04
CA ARG A 210 4.70 -21.44 10.72
C ARG A 210 3.54 -22.30 10.23
N GLU A 211 2.67 -21.72 9.42
CA GLU A 211 1.49 -22.38 8.85
C GLU A 211 1.77 -22.81 7.41
N PRO A 212 2.01 -24.10 7.12
CA PRO A 212 2.37 -24.57 5.77
C PRO A 212 1.32 -24.19 4.73
N ALA A 213 0.04 -24.26 5.08
CA ALA A 213 -1.07 -23.89 4.21
C ALA A 213 -1.08 -22.41 3.78
N ALA A 214 -0.29 -21.55 4.45
CA ALA A 214 -0.18 -20.13 4.14
C ALA A 214 1.13 -19.76 3.42
N ALA A 215 2.01 -20.70 3.12
CA ALA A 215 3.34 -20.42 2.58
C ALA A 215 3.36 -19.58 1.30
N PRO A 216 2.52 -19.84 0.26
CA PRO A 216 2.50 -19.01 -0.94
C PRO A 216 2.08 -17.56 -0.65
N LEU A 217 1.14 -17.37 0.28
CA LEU A 217 0.66 -16.07 0.70
C LEU A 217 1.74 -15.30 1.47
N VAL A 218 2.49 -15.97 2.33
CA VAL A 218 3.60 -15.38 3.10
C VAL A 218 4.67 -14.86 2.17
N SER A 219 5.10 -15.66 1.19
CA SER A 219 6.12 -15.25 0.20
C SER A 219 5.70 -14.00 -0.57
N GLY A 220 4.46 -13.95 -1.04
CA GLY A 220 3.91 -12.78 -1.73
C GLY A 220 3.85 -11.52 -0.84
N LEU A 221 3.46 -11.67 0.43
CA LEU A 221 3.44 -10.57 1.39
C LEU A 221 4.85 -10.11 1.76
N GLU A 222 5.80 -11.01 1.92
CA GLU A 222 7.20 -10.66 2.19
C GLU A 222 7.85 -9.90 1.06
N ALA A 223 7.55 -10.24 -0.19
CA ALA A 223 8.00 -9.48 -1.35
C ALA A 223 7.37 -8.08 -1.39
N ARG A 224 6.04 -8.00 -1.24
CA ARG A 224 5.30 -6.74 -1.27
C ARG A 224 5.71 -5.75 -0.17
N TYR A 225 6.00 -6.23 1.03
CA TYR A 225 6.35 -5.44 2.20
C TYR A 225 7.83 -5.54 2.60
N ALA A 226 8.72 -5.83 1.63
CA ALA A 226 10.14 -6.07 1.89
C ALA A 226 10.81 -4.94 2.68
N GLU A 227 10.61 -3.69 2.28
CA GLU A 227 11.19 -2.52 2.95
C GLU A 227 10.68 -2.37 4.39
N ARG A 228 9.36 -2.52 4.59
CA ARG A 228 8.74 -2.46 5.91
C ARG A 228 9.29 -3.53 6.86
N LEU A 229 9.46 -4.75 6.36
CA LEU A 229 9.92 -5.90 7.13
C LEU A 229 11.42 -5.82 7.42
N SER A 230 12.24 -5.32 6.50
CA SER A 230 13.70 -5.34 6.61
C SER A 230 14.27 -4.30 7.56
N GLY A 231 13.56 -3.19 7.78
CA GLY A 231 14.11 -2.04 8.48
C GLY A 231 15.29 -1.41 7.71
N ARG A 232 16.03 -0.55 8.37
CA ARG A 232 17.19 0.15 7.80
C ARG A 232 18.41 -0.02 8.69
N PRO A 233 19.59 -0.32 8.14
CA PRO A 233 20.84 -0.34 8.91
C PRO A 233 21.16 1.09 9.35
N GLY A 234 21.78 1.23 10.51
CA GLY A 234 22.37 2.48 10.94
C GLY A 234 23.76 2.68 10.35
N ALA A 235 24.34 3.85 10.59
CA ALA A 235 25.71 4.15 10.22
C ALA A 235 26.35 5.12 11.21
N GLU A 236 27.67 5.03 11.37
CA GLU A 236 28.49 6.00 12.08
C GLU A 236 29.52 6.61 11.13
N LEU A 237 29.65 7.93 11.16
CA LEU A 237 30.79 8.64 10.58
C LEU A 237 31.81 8.89 11.68
N ARG A 238 33.04 8.50 11.45
CA ARG A 238 34.13 8.64 12.40
C ARG A 238 35.35 9.33 11.76
N TYR A 239 35.98 10.20 12.54
CA TYR A 239 37.29 10.76 12.27
C TYR A 239 38.26 10.12 13.28
N GLY A 240 39.13 9.24 12.83
CA GLY A 240 39.92 8.40 13.71
C GLY A 240 39.05 7.61 14.70
N ARG A 241 39.22 7.89 16.00
CA ARG A 241 38.40 7.31 17.08
C ARG A 241 37.14 8.12 17.39
N ARG A 242 37.05 9.39 16.98
CA ARG A 242 35.94 10.27 17.29
C ARG A 242 34.72 9.94 16.43
N ARG A 243 33.54 9.87 17.06
CA ARG A 243 32.26 9.76 16.36
C ARG A 243 31.74 11.16 16.01
N ILE A 244 31.58 11.45 14.75
CA ILE A 244 31.14 12.78 14.23
C ILE A 244 29.63 12.80 14.03
N ALA A 245 29.09 11.73 13.41
CA ALA A 245 27.65 11.62 13.21
C ALA A 245 27.23 10.16 13.36
N ARG A 246 25.93 9.96 13.66
CA ARG A 246 25.31 8.66 13.78
C ARG A 246 23.89 8.71 13.21
N VAL A 247 23.56 7.68 12.46
CA VAL A 247 22.20 7.32 12.08
C VAL A 247 21.86 6.02 12.79
N ASP A 248 20.78 6.03 13.53
CA ASP A 248 20.38 4.87 14.29
C ASP A 248 19.78 3.78 13.38
N VAL A 249 19.90 2.55 13.84
CA VAL A 249 19.26 1.38 13.24
C VAL A 249 17.74 1.53 13.38
N VAL A 250 17.01 1.39 12.28
CA VAL A 250 15.54 1.36 12.31
C VAL A 250 15.09 -0.08 12.17
N ALA A 251 14.47 -0.64 13.20
CA ALA A 251 13.92 -1.98 13.17
C ALA A 251 12.81 -2.12 12.13
N GLY A 252 12.73 -3.29 11.50
CA GLY A 252 11.61 -3.66 10.64
C GLY A 252 10.30 -3.66 11.44
N ARG A 253 9.20 -3.35 10.75
CA ARG A 253 7.86 -3.37 11.35
C ARG A 253 7.10 -4.58 10.83
N PRO A 254 6.47 -5.39 11.70
CA PRO A 254 5.70 -6.55 11.28
C PRO A 254 4.50 -6.15 10.43
N VAL A 255 4.09 -7.05 9.54
CA VAL A 255 2.87 -6.97 8.74
C VAL A 255 1.84 -7.87 9.39
N LYS A 256 0.81 -7.29 10.00
CA LYS A 256 -0.29 -8.04 10.62
C LYS A 256 -1.37 -8.28 9.59
N THR A 257 -1.64 -9.56 9.29
CA THR A 257 -2.72 -9.97 8.39
C THR A 257 -4.05 -10.17 9.12
N THR A 258 -5.09 -10.44 8.35
CA THR A 258 -6.41 -10.85 8.86
C THR A 258 -6.61 -12.37 8.85
N ILE A 259 -5.63 -13.13 8.35
CA ILE A 259 -5.68 -14.58 8.23
C ILE A 259 -5.84 -15.24 9.60
N ARG A 260 -6.79 -16.18 9.68
CA ARG A 260 -7.00 -17.06 10.82
C ARG A 260 -6.42 -18.44 10.47
N PRO A 261 -5.37 -18.91 11.17
CA PRO A 261 -4.74 -20.20 10.86
C PRO A 261 -5.71 -21.38 10.83
N SER A 262 -6.64 -21.46 11.79
CA SER A 262 -7.64 -22.53 11.82
C SER A 262 -8.54 -22.55 10.58
N LEU A 263 -8.99 -21.38 10.12
CA LEU A 263 -9.78 -21.27 8.89
C LEU A 263 -8.95 -21.52 7.64
N GLN A 264 -7.66 -21.09 7.64
CA GLN A 264 -6.74 -21.36 6.54
C GLN A 264 -6.51 -22.88 6.39
N ALA A 265 -6.25 -23.56 7.50
CA ALA A 265 -6.11 -25.02 7.51
C ALA A 265 -7.41 -25.69 7.04
N ALA A 266 -8.55 -25.35 7.62
CA ALA A 266 -9.84 -25.91 7.23
C ALA A 266 -10.17 -25.69 5.74
N ALA A 267 -9.82 -24.53 5.17
CA ALA A 267 -10.03 -24.26 3.76
C ALA A 267 -9.11 -25.11 2.85
N THR A 268 -7.87 -25.33 3.28
CA THR A 268 -6.91 -26.18 2.56
C THR A 268 -7.29 -27.66 2.63
N ASP A 269 -7.65 -28.12 3.84
CA ASP A 269 -8.05 -29.50 4.09
C ASP A 269 -9.35 -29.85 3.33
N ALA A 270 -10.33 -28.92 3.32
CA ALA A 270 -11.58 -29.10 2.60
C ALA A 270 -11.39 -29.14 1.06
N LEU A 271 -10.34 -28.51 0.51
CA LEU A 271 -9.97 -28.70 -0.89
C LEU A 271 -9.50 -30.14 -1.19
N GLY A 272 -8.84 -30.78 -0.23
CA GLY A 272 -8.39 -32.16 -0.34
C GLY A 272 -7.49 -32.45 -1.56
N GLY A 273 -6.60 -31.50 -1.92
CA GLY A 273 -5.71 -31.62 -3.08
C GLY A 273 -6.38 -31.38 -4.43
N ARG A 274 -7.69 -31.13 -4.49
CA ARG A 274 -8.42 -30.85 -5.74
C ARG A 274 -7.97 -29.52 -6.35
N LEU A 275 -7.94 -29.45 -7.68
CA LEU A 275 -7.72 -28.19 -8.38
C LEU A 275 -8.90 -27.26 -8.13
N GLY A 276 -8.66 -26.15 -7.47
CA GLY A 276 -9.73 -25.22 -7.09
C GLY A 276 -9.26 -24.16 -6.11
N GLY A 277 -10.19 -23.39 -5.60
CA GLY A 277 -9.91 -22.33 -4.66
C GLY A 277 -11.03 -22.10 -3.63
N VAL A 278 -10.64 -21.76 -2.41
CA VAL A 278 -11.55 -21.39 -1.32
C VAL A 278 -11.14 -20.03 -0.76
N ALA A 279 -12.10 -19.09 -0.74
CA ALA A 279 -11.93 -17.80 -0.10
C ALA A 279 -12.91 -17.63 1.05
N VAL A 280 -12.40 -17.20 2.21
CA VAL A 280 -13.21 -16.94 3.42
C VAL A 280 -13.04 -15.49 3.83
N MET A 281 -14.17 -14.80 4.02
CA MET A 281 -14.18 -13.38 4.40
C MET A 281 -15.06 -13.15 5.63
N ARG A 282 -14.73 -12.11 6.38
CA ARG A 282 -15.64 -11.51 7.34
C ARG A 282 -16.47 -10.42 6.66
N PRO A 283 -17.81 -10.59 6.53
CA PRO A 283 -18.62 -9.67 5.73
C PRO A 283 -18.57 -8.22 6.23
N ARG A 284 -18.58 -8.03 7.54
CA ARG A 284 -18.69 -6.70 8.18
C ARG A 284 -17.62 -5.72 7.75
N ASP A 285 -16.39 -6.17 7.54
CA ASP A 285 -15.23 -5.30 7.35
C ASP A 285 -14.31 -5.70 6.17
N GLY A 286 -14.71 -6.69 5.38
CA GLY A 286 -13.94 -7.14 4.22
C GLY A 286 -12.65 -7.88 4.58
N SER A 287 -12.41 -8.23 5.86
CA SER A 287 -11.22 -8.98 6.26
C SER A 287 -11.20 -10.35 5.60
N VAL A 288 -10.15 -10.65 4.87
CA VAL A 288 -9.89 -11.97 4.29
C VAL A 288 -9.32 -12.87 5.39
N LEU A 289 -10.03 -13.94 5.72
CA LEU A 289 -9.71 -14.82 6.83
C LEU A 289 -8.94 -16.07 6.41
N ALA A 290 -9.18 -16.55 5.18
CA ALA A 290 -8.44 -17.65 4.56
C ALA A 290 -8.46 -17.53 3.03
N LEU A 291 -7.40 -18.00 2.38
CA LEU A 291 -7.25 -18.14 0.93
C LEU A 291 -6.52 -19.44 0.65
N ALA A 292 -7.19 -20.41 0.07
CA ALA A 292 -6.60 -21.70 -0.28
C ALA A 292 -6.65 -21.93 -1.80
N GLY A 293 -5.65 -22.60 -2.34
CA GLY A 293 -5.57 -22.93 -3.75
C GLY A 293 -5.64 -21.70 -4.66
N LEU A 294 -6.47 -21.79 -5.70
CA LEU A 294 -6.69 -20.77 -6.73
C LEU A 294 -7.61 -19.63 -6.30
N ALA A 295 -7.78 -19.39 -5.00
CA ALA A 295 -8.74 -18.43 -4.44
C ALA A 295 -8.67 -17.02 -5.05
N VAL A 296 -7.51 -16.60 -5.57
CA VAL A 296 -7.26 -15.25 -6.10
C VAL A 296 -6.57 -15.20 -7.45
N SER A 297 -5.97 -16.30 -7.93
CA SER A 297 -4.97 -16.29 -8.99
C SER A 297 -5.45 -16.77 -10.35
N ALA A 298 -6.51 -17.57 -10.40
CA ALA A 298 -7.04 -18.15 -11.64
C ALA A 298 -8.55 -17.91 -11.72
N PRO A 299 -9.00 -16.80 -12.31
CA PRO A 299 -10.40 -16.55 -12.54
C PRO A 299 -10.95 -17.56 -13.54
N GLN A 300 -12.15 -18.09 -13.25
CA GLN A 300 -12.90 -19.06 -14.05
C GLN A 300 -14.32 -18.56 -14.27
N PRO A 301 -15.05 -19.07 -15.26
CA PRO A 301 -16.47 -18.76 -15.42
C PRO A 301 -17.25 -19.09 -14.13
N PRO A 302 -17.97 -18.12 -13.54
CA PRO A 302 -18.65 -18.33 -12.27
C PRO A 302 -19.96 -19.13 -12.41
N GLY A 303 -20.50 -19.25 -13.60
CA GLY A 303 -21.80 -19.83 -13.84
C GLY A 303 -22.88 -19.20 -12.96
N SER A 304 -23.81 -20.01 -12.53
CA SER A 304 -25.01 -19.56 -11.81
C SER A 304 -24.77 -18.83 -10.47
N VAL A 305 -23.56 -18.81 -9.90
CA VAL A 305 -23.30 -17.94 -8.73
C VAL A 305 -23.34 -16.45 -9.11
N PHE A 306 -23.12 -16.11 -10.39
CA PHE A 306 -23.27 -14.75 -10.89
C PHE A 306 -24.73 -14.25 -10.84
N LYS A 307 -25.71 -15.15 -10.85
CA LYS A 307 -27.14 -14.80 -10.69
C LYS A 307 -27.44 -14.02 -9.40
N ILE A 308 -26.57 -14.06 -8.38
CA ILE A 308 -26.69 -13.19 -7.20
C ILE A 308 -26.61 -11.71 -7.64
N ILE A 309 -25.71 -11.39 -8.56
CA ILE A 309 -25.53 -10.03 -9.11
C ILE A 309 -26.72 -9.66 -9.98
N THR A 310 -27.08 -10.54 -10.92
CA THR A 310 -28.21 -10.33 -11.85
C THR A 310 -29.51 -10.11 -11.12
N LEU A 311 -29.83 -10.95 -10.12
CA LEU A 311 -31.03 -10.81 -9.28
C LEU A 311 -31.01 -9.50 -8.50
N ALA A 312 -29.88 -9.18 -7.88
CA ALA A 312 -29.75 -7.96 -7.08
C ALA A 312 -29.91 -6.70 -7.95
N ALA A 313 -29.36 -6.71 -9.15
CA ALA A 313 -29.50 -5.63 -10.14
C ALA A 313 -30.95 -5.51 -10.63
N ALA A 314 -31.55 -6.62 -11.08
CA ALA A 314 -32.91 -6.62 -11.59
C ALA A 314 -33.93 -6.15 -10.55
N LEU A 315 -33.80 -6.59 -9.29
CA LEU A 315 -34.66 -6.10 -8.20
C LEU A 315 -34.40 -4.62 -7.87
N GLN A 316 -33.17 -4.14 -7.99
CA GLN A 316 -32.83 -2.75 -7.70
C GLN A 316 -33.35 -1.81 -8.79
N GLU A 317 -33.28 -2.23 -10.03
CA GLU A 317 -33.75 -1.48 -11.23
C GLU A 317 -35.25 -1.71 -11.51
N ARG A 318 -35.92 -2.59 -10.71
CA ARG A 318 -37.34 -2.93 -10.85
C ARG A 318 -37.69 -3.67 -12.17
N GLU A 319 -36.72 -4.33 -12.77
CA GLU A 319 -36.93 -5.22 -13.92
C GLU A 319 -37.67 -6.51 -13.54
N THR A 320 -37.72 -6.81 -12.23
CA THR A 320 -38.52 -7.90 -11.66
C THR A 320 -39.00 -7.53 -10.24
N THR A 321 -40.01 -8.25 -9.78
CA THR A 321 -40.50 -8.12 -8.40
C THR A 321 -40.52 -9.48 -7.71
N PRO A 322 -40.47 -9.54 -6.37
CA PRO A 322 -40.56 -10.82 -5.64
C PRO A 322 -41.87 -11.60 -5.91
N ALA A 323 -42.91 -10.93 -6.39
CA ALA A 323 -44.19 -11.54 -6.67
C ALA A 323 -44.33 -12.04 -8.14
N GLU A 324 -43.34 -11.74 -8.99
CA GLU A 324 -43.35 -12.18 -10.38
C GLU A 324 -43.24 -13.70 -10.47
N SER A 325 -44.06 -14.30 -11.35
CA SER A 325 -44.05 -15.72 -11.65
C SER A 325 -43.61 -15.95 -13.10
N PHE A 326 -42.90 -17.01 -13.33
CA PHE A 326 -42.27 -17.37 -14.60
C PHE A 326 -42.82 -18.72 -15.09
N LEU A 327 -42.93 -18.85 -16.43
CA LEU A 327 -43.31 -20.10 -17.04
C LEU A 327 -42.25 -21.17 -16.73
N VAL A 328 -42.72 -22.39 -16.44
CA VAL A 328 -41.85 -23.56 -16.28
C VAL A 328 -41.38 -24.02 -17.65
N ARG A 329 -40.06 -23.97 -17.85
CA ARG A 329 -39.41 -24.29 -19.13
C ARG A 329 -38.07 -24.98 -18.91
N THR A 330 -37.58 -25.75 -19.86
CA THR A 330 -36.25 -26.38 -19.84
C THR A 330 -35.16 -25.45 -20.36
N ALA A 331 -35.52 -24.43 -21.16
CA ALA A 331 -34.60 -23.48 -21.77
C ALA A 331 -35.25 -22.09 -21.97
N ALA A 332 -34.44 -21.06 -22.19
CA ALA A 332 -34.84 -19.82 -22.84
C ALA A 332 -34.16 -19.71 -24.21
N THR A 333 -34.86 -19.19 -25.19
CA THR A 333 -34.30 -18.90 -26.51
C THR A 333 -34.01 -17.41 -26.63
N LEU A 334 -32.76 -17.03 -26.88
CA LEU A 334 -32.31 -15.66 -27.13
C LEU A 334 -31.55 -15.68 -28.47
N GLU A 335 -31.90 -14.80 -29.38
CA GLU A 335 -31.30 -14.73 -30.75
C GLU A 335 -31.25 -16.10 -31.45
N GLY A 336 -32.29 -16.92 -31.27
CA GLY A 336 -32.39 -18.27 -31.87
C GLY A 336 -31.58 -19.35 -31.13
N VAL A 337 -30.78 -19.01 -30.12
CA VAL A 337 -29.97 -19.96 -29.34
C VAL A 337 -30.67 -20.33 -28.03
N GLN A 338 -30.71 -21.64 -27.73
CA GLN A 338 -31.29 -22.16 -26.51
C GLN A 338 -30.28 -22.14 -25.36
N LEU A 339 -30.59 -21.40 -24.30
CA LEU A 339 -29.88 -21.43 -23.02
C LEU A 339 -30.62 -22.38 -22.07
N ARG A 340 -30.16 -23.62 -22.01
CA ARG A 340 -30.79 -24.72 -21.25
C ARG A 340 -30.57 -24.59 -19.75
N ASN A 341 -31.50 -25.07 -18.94
CA ASN A 341 -31.29 -25.31 -17.52
C ASN A 341 -30.32 -26.49 -17.33
N ALA A 342 -29.59 -26.50 -16.18
CA ALA A 342 -28.69 -27.60 -15.87
C ALA A 342 -29.45 -28.94 -15.83
N GLY A 343 -28.95 -29.96 -16.52
CA GLY A 343 -29.59 -31.27 -16.61
C GLY A 343 -30.96 -31.28 -17.32
N ASP A 344 -31.22 -30.27 -18.15
CA ASP A 344 -32.51 -30.09 -18.85
C ASP A 344 -33.74 -30.04 -17.92
N GLU A 345 -33.51 -29.67 -16.65
CA GLU A 345 -34.58 -29.56 -15.66
C GLU A 345 -35.62 -28.51 -16.09
N ALA A 346 -36.90 -28.88 -16.04
CA ALA A 346 -37.99 -27.94 -16.26
C ALA A 346 -38.18 -27.10 -14.99
N CYS A 347 -37.85 -25.83 -15.02
CA CYS A 347 -37.98 -24.95 -13.87
C CYS A 347 -38.51 -23.54 -14.21
N GLY A 348 -39.11 -22.90 -13.20
CA GLY A 348 -39.80 -21.62 -13.26
C GLY A 348 -40.59 -21.37 -11.99
N GLY A 349 -41.87 -20.94 -12.11
CA GLY A 349 -42.70 -20.63 -10.93
C GLY A 349 -42.34 -19.31 -10.30
N SER A 350 -42.37 -19.18 -9.00
CA SER A 350 -42.02 -17.93 -8.32
C SER A 350 -40.56 -17.54 -8.58
N LEU A 351 -40.24 -16.24 -8.49
CA LEU A 351 -38.86 -15.78 -8.58
C LEU A 351 -37.94 -16.47 -7.55
N THR A 352 -38.50 -16.79 -6.35
CA THR A 352 -37.75 -17.51 -5.32
C THR A 352 -37.44 -18.94 -5.74
N ASP A 353 -38.39 -19.68 -6.31
CA ASP A 353 -38.17 -21.05 -6.77
C ASP A 353 -37.26 -21.09 -7.97
N SER A 354 -37.46 -20.18 -8.93
CA SER A 354 -36.57 -19.99 -10.06
C SER A 354 -35.10 -19.75 -9.65
N PHE A 355 -34.87 -18.98 -8.58
CA PHE A 355 -33.53 -18.75 -8.03
C PHE A 355 -33.01 -19.97 -7.24
N ALA A 356 -33.89 -20.64 -6.46
CA ALA A 356 -33.55 -21.82 -5.69
C ALA A 356 -33.11 -22.99 -6.57
N HIS A 357 -33.80 -23.22 -7.68
CA HIS A 357 -33.50 -24.24 -8.71
C HIS A 357 -32.54 -23.74 -9.79
N SER A 358 -32.13 -22.48 -9.72
CA SER A 358 -31.09 -21.92 -10.61
C SER A 358 -31.48 -21.86 -12.09
N CYS A 359 -32.75 -21.57 -12.43
CA CYS A 359 -33.31 -21.61 -13.78
C CYS A 359 -32.59 -20.64 -14.74
N ASN A 360 -31.89 -21.17 -15.77
CA ASN A 360 -31.34 -20.35 -16.85
C ASN A 360 -32.47 -19.78 -17.71
N SER A 361 -33.56 -20.57 -17.91
CA SER A 361 -34.77 -20.17 -18.60
C SER A 361 -35.43 -18.90 -18.06
N VAL A 362 -35.15 -18.51 -16.82
CA VAL A 362 -35.61 -17.28 -16.16
C VAL A 362 -34.53 -16.21 -16.14
N PHE A 363 -33.31 -16.57 -15.72
CA PHE A 363 -32.26 -15.56 -15.44
C PHE A 363 -31.56 -15.03 -16.69
N ALA A 364 -31.51 -15.79 -17.80
CA ALA A 364 -30.96 -15.26 -19.04
C ALA A 364 -31.86 -14.17 -19.67
N PRO A 365 -33.18 -14.40 -19.86
CA PRO A 365 -34.10 -13.33 -20.28
C PRO A 365 -34.17 -12.15 -19.31
N LEU A 366 -34.08 -12.40 -17.98
CA LEU A 366 -34.04 -11.34 -17.00
C LEU A 366 -32.78 -10.46 -17.15
N GLY A 367 -31.64 -11.08 -17.51
CA GLY A 367 -30.42 -10.36 -17.85
C GLY A 367 -30.58 -9.51 -19.11
N ALA A 368 -31.18 -10.05 -20.17
CA ALA A 368 -31.48 -9.32 -21.40
C ALA A 368 -32.38 -8.09 -21.10
N ARG A 369 -33.45 -8.26 -20.31
CA ARG A 369 -34.31 -7.14 -19.87
C ARG A 369 -33.54 -6.08 -19.09
N LEU A 370 -32.59 -6.46 -18.22
CA LEU A 370 -31.75 -5.54 -17.46
C LEU A 370 -30.84 -4.72 -18.39
N GLY A 371 -30.35 -5.34 -19.44
CA GLY A 371 -29.50 -4.75 -20.48
C GLY A 371 -28.02 -4.64 -20.07
N ALA A 372 -27.15 -4.62 -21.09
CA ALA A 372 -25.70 -4.67 -20.96
C ALA A 372 -25.14 -3.61 -20.00
N ARG A 373 -25.52 -2.35 -20.16
CA ARG A 373 -24.97 -1.25 -19.36
C ARG A 373 -25.24 -1.41 -17.86
N ARG A 374 -26.44 -1.80 -17.48
CA ARG A 374 -26.78 -2.00 -16.06
C ARG A 374 -26.12 -3.25 -15.51
N LEU A 375 -26.12 -4.36 -16.25
CA LEU A 375 -25.46 -5.61 -15.85
C LEU A 375 -23.98 -5.39 -15.52
N VAL A 376 -23.23 -4.76 -16.43
CA VAL A 376 -21.80 -4.44 -16.25
C VAL A 376 -21.60 -3.48 -15.07
N ALA A 377 -22.37 -2.39 -14.99
CA ALA A 377 -22.25 -1.43 -13.90
C ALA A 377 -22.49 -2.06 -12.51
N TYR A 378 -23.42 -3.04 -12.39
CA TYR A 378 -23.61 -3.76 -11.12
C TYR A 378 -22.48 -4.74 -10.87
N ALA A 379 -21.97 -5.47 -11.88
CA ALA A 379 -20.82 -6.33 -11.72
C ALA A 379 -19.60 -5.55 -11.18
N GLU A 380 -19.29 -4.39 -11.76
CA GLU A 380 -18.23 -3.50 -11.27
C GLU A 380 -18.50 -3.01 -9.83
N ARG A 381 -19.74 -2.64 -9.51
CA ARG A 381 -20.10 -2.28 -8.12
C ARG A 381 -19.89 -3.43 -7.15
N PHE A 382 -20.07 -4.67 -7.57
CA PHE A 382 -19.79 -5.87 -6.77
C PHE A 382 -18.32 -6.23 -6.73
N GLY A 383 -17.45 -5.65 -7.58
CA GLY A 383 -16.00 -5.78 -7.54
C GLY A 383 -15.36 -6.48 -8.73
N PHE A 384 -16.10 -6.67 -9.81
CA PHE A 384 -15.50 -7.05 -11.09
C PHE A 384 -14.65 -5.89 -11.63
N ASP A 385 -13.66 -6.19 -12.43
CA ASP A 385 -12.66 -5.28 -13.03
C ASP A 385 -11.82 -4.50 -11.99
N GLU A 386 -11.92 -4.86 -10.71
CA GLU A 386 -11.16 -4.23 -9.63
C GLU A 386 -9.84 -4.97 -9.35
N ARG A 387 -8.73 -4.23 -9.34
CA ARG A 387 -7.44 -4.75 -8.86
C ARG A 387 -7.37 -4.67 -7.33
N LEU A 388 -7.27 -5.83 -6.70
CA LEU A 388 -7.12 -5.93 -5.24
C LEU A 388 -5.64 -5.86 -4.83
N PRO A 389 -5.29 -5.22 -3.70
CA PRO A 389 -3.92 -5.14 -3.20
C PRO A 389 -3.46 -6.44 -2.50
N ILE A 390 -3.86 -7.58 -3.00
CA ILE A 390 -3.55 -8.91 -2.47
C ILE A 390 -2.52 -9.58 -3.39
N PRO A 391 -1.45 -10.20 -2.86
CA PRO A 391 -0.46 -10.89 -3.68
C PRO A 391 -1.10 -11.94 -4.59
N ALA A 392 -0.63 -12.00 -5.85
CA ALA A 392 -1.12 -12.89 -6.90
C ALA A 392 -2.61 -12.72 -7.29
N ALA A 393 -3.33 -11.75 -6.73
CA ALA A 393 -4.73 -11.54 -7.10
C ALA A 393 -4.86 -11.08 -8.55
N ARG A 394 -5.69 -11.80 -9.30
CA ARG A 394 -6.14 -11.43 -10.63
C ARG A 394 -7.52 -10.77 -10.53
N PRO A 395 -7.83 -9.75 -11.33
CA PRO A 395 -9.17 -9.21 -11.38
C PRO A 395 -10.17 -10.26 -11.89
N SER A 396 -11.37 -10.26 -11.33
CA SER A 396 -12.53 -10.88 -11.97
C SER A 396 -13.03 -9.93 -13.03
N THR A 397 -13.45 -10.43 -14.20
CA THR A 397 -13.76 -9.58 -15.36
C THR A 397 -15.14 -9.88 -15.92
N ILE A 398 -15.76 -8.86 -16.51
CA ILE A 398 -16.95 -8.95 -17.35
C ILE A 398 -16.67 -8.18 -18.64
N PRO A 399 -17.18 -8.63 -19.81
CA PRO A 399 -17.05 -7.86 -21.04
C PRO A 399 -17.60 -6.44 -20.87
N ALA A 400 -16.97 -5.46 -21.53
CA ALA A 400 -17.49 -4.09 -21.51
C ALA A 400 -18.89 -4.05 -22.14
N ALA A 401 -19.75 -3.13 -21.67
CA ALA A 401 -21.15 -3.07 -22.12
C ALA A 401 -21.31 -2.92 -23.66
N ARG A 402 -20.34 -2.27 -24.32
CA ARG A 402 -20.31 -2.16 -25.80
C ARG A 402 -19.99 -3.45 -26.53
N GLU A 403 -19.49 -4.46 -25.82
CA GLU A 403 -19.12 -5.78 -26.37
C GLU A 403 -20.25 -6.81 -26.19
N LEU A 404 -21.26 -6.48 -25.41
CA LEU A 404 -22.51 -7.25 -25.24
C LEU A 404 -23.56 -6.67 -26.18
N THR A 405 -23.49 -7.05 -27.45
CA THR A 405 -24.20 -6.36 -28.55
C THR A 405 -25.62 -6.82 -28.75
N ASP A 406 -25.99 -8.00 -28.22
CA ASP A 406 -27.29 -8.61 -28.38
C ASP A 406 -27.80 -9.25 -27.09
N ASP A 407 -29.06 -9.70 -27.10
CA ASP A 407 -29.71 -10.30 -25.93
C ASP A 407 -29.09 -11.63 -25.51
N LEU A 408 -28.53 -12.40 -26.45
CA LEU A 408 -27.83 -13.65 -26.17
C LEU A 408 -26.56 -13.40 -25.36
N ALA A 409 -25.70 -12.44 -25.78
CA ALA A 409 -24.47 -12.10 -25.10
C ALA A 409 -24.75 -11.56 -23.67
N VAL A 410 -25.78 -10.70 -23.53
CA VAL A 410 -26.21 -10.20 -22.22
C VAL A 410 -26.77 -11.32 -21.36
N GLY A 411 -27.64 -12.17 -21.90
CA GLY A 411 -28.27 -13.29 -21.19
C GLY A 411 -27.26 -14.34 -20.72
N ALA A 412 -26.31 -14.72 -21.57
CA ALA A 412 -25.21 -15.63 -21.23
C ALA A 412 -24.32 -15.04 -20.12
N SER A 413 -23.93 -13.76 -20.25
CA SER A 413 -23.17 -13.05 -19.19
C SER A 413 -23.96 -12.97 -17.87
N ALA A 414 -25.28 -12.76 -17.92
CA ALA A 414 -26.14 -12.65 -16.73
C ALA A 414 -26.27 -13.96 -15.95
N ILE A 415 -26.03 -15.10 -16.59
CA ILE A 415 -25.96 -16.41 -15.91
C ILE A 415 -24.51 -16.83 -15.60
N GLY A 416 -23.53 -15.93 -15.83
CA GLY A 416 -22.12 -16.14 -15.49
C GLY A 416 -21.36 -17.05 -16.44
N GLN A 417 -21.80 -17.11 -17.69
CA GLN A 417 -21.19 -17.85 -18.79
C GLN A 417 -20.47 -16.89 -19.76
N ASP A 418 -20.06 -17.39 -20.92
CA ASP A 418 -19.34 -16.67 -21.95
C ASP A 418 -17.99 -16.15 -21.41
N ARG A 419 -17.71 -14.88 -21.54
CA ARG A 419 -16.43 -14.24 -21.17
C ARG A 419 -16.40 -13.68 -19.75
N VAL A 420 -17.40 -13.96 -18.91
CA VAL A 420 -17.40 -13.58 -17.51
C VAL A 420 -16.45 -14.50 -16.74
N LEU A 421 -15.47 -13.91 -16.05
CA LEU A 421 -14.48 -14.65 -15.26
C LEU A 421 -14.45 -14.14 -13.82
N ALA A 422 -14.48 -15.04 -12.85
CA ALA A 422 -14.48 -14.69 -11.43
C ALA A 422 -13.45 -15.48 -10.63
N THR A 423 -12.91 -14.85 -9.59
CA THR A 423 -12.14 -15.54 -8.54
C THR A 423 -13.04 -15.86 -7.35
N PRO A 424 -12.75 -16.93 -6.60
CA PRO A 424 -13.46 -17.20 -5.34
C PRO A 424 -13.49 -16.00 -4.38
N LEU A 425 -12.43 -15.22 -4.30
CA LEU A 425 -12.40 -14.05 -3.42
C LEU A 425 -13.43 -12.98 -3.81
N VAL A 426 -13.57 -12.69 -5.10
CA VAL A 426 -14.57 -11.72 -5.55
C VAL A 426 -15.97 -12.26 -5.32
N MET A 427 -16.22 -13.55 -5.58
CA MET A 427 -17.53 -14.16 -5.32
C MET A 427 -17.84 -14.25 -3.82
N ALA A 428 -16.86 -14.48 -2.94
CA ALA A 428 -17.03 -14.34 -1.49
C ALA A 428 -17.41 -12.89 -1.10
N SER A 429 -16.82 -11.88 -1.77
CA SER A 429 -17.18 -10.47 -1.58
C SER A 429 -18.61 -10.16 -2.05
N VAL A 430 -19.09 -10.81 -3.12
CA VAL A 430 -20.50 -10.72 -3.56
C VAL A 430 -21.43 -11.24 -2.49
N GLY A 431 -21.19 -12.45 -1.98
CA GLY A 431 -21.95 -13.02 -0.86
C GLY A 431 -21.90 -12.14 0.39
N ALA A 432 -20.73 -11.64 0.75
CA ALA A 432 -20.54 -10.72 1.86
C ALA A 432 -21.33 -9.40 1.72
N THR A 433 -21.46 -8.90 0.48
CA THR A 433 -22.23 -7.69 0.19
C THR A 433 -23.72 -7.88 0.46
N ILE A 434 -24.28 -9.02 0.06
CA ILE A 434 -25.67 -9.38 0.39
C ILE A 434 -25.83 -9.56 1.89
N ALA A 435 -24.90 -10.27 2.54
CA ALA A 435 -24.87 -10.51 3.98
C ALA A 435 -24.91 -9.23 4.81
N THR A 436 -24.28 -8.14 4.34
CA THR A 436 -24.20 -6.84 5.02
C THR A 436 -25.31 -5.86 4.62
N GLY A 437 -26.39 -6.33 4.02
CA GLY A 437 -27.51 -5.49 3.60
C GLY A 437 -27.17 -4.56 2.43
N GLY A 438 -26.37 -5.06 1.48
CA GLY A 438 -26.04 -4.37 0.23
C GLY A 438 -24.86 -3.39 0.33
N VAL A 439 -24.05 -3.47 1.37
CA VAL A 439 -22.83 -2.65 1.52
C VAL A 439 -21.61 -3.54 1.29
N ARG A 440 -20.88 -3.27 0.24
CA ARG A 440 -19.61 -3.95 -0.04
C ARG A 440 -18.49 -3.35 0.79
N ALA A 441 -17.84 -4.15 1.59
CA ALA A 441 -16.55 -3.85 2.18
C ALA A 441 -15.46 -4.43 1.26
N ARG A 442 -14.53 -3.59 0.80
CA ARG A 442 -13.44 -4.03 -0.07
C ARG A 442 -12.61 -5.13 0.59
N PRO A 443 -12.31 -6.24 -0.10
CA PRO A 443 -11.45 -7.28 0.45
C PRO A 443 -10.09 -6.72 0.87
N ARG A 444 -9.68 -7.02 2.10
CA ARG A 444 -8.36 -6.63 2.64
C ARG A 444 -7.71 -7.79 3.37
N LEU A 445 -6.40 -7.93 3.15
CA LEU A 445 -5.60 -8.98 3.74
C LEU A 445 -4.75 -8.48 4.91
N VAL A 446 -4.37 -7.21 4.89
CA VAL A 446 -3.50 -6.59 5.88
C VAL A 446 -4.28 -5.58 6.72
N ARG A 447 -4.10 -5.63 8.06
CA ARG A 447 -4.92 -4.84 9.01
C ARG A 447 -4.80 -3.33 8.87
N HIS A 448 -3.65 -2.83 8.43
CA HIS A 448 -3.44 -1.38 8.29
C HIS A 448 -3.86 -0.84 6.92
N GLU A 449 -4.34 -1.70 6.01
CA GLU A 449 -4.94 -1.25 4.76
C GLU A 449 -6.28 -0.55 5.03
N GLU A 450 -6.58 0.47 4.23
CA GLU A 450 -7.79 1.25 4.34
C GLU A 450 -9.03 0.37 4.15
N GLN A 451 -10.04 0.60 4.98
CA GLN A 451 -11.32 -0.08 4.91
C GLN A 451 -12.29 0.72 4.04
N ALA A 452 -12.25 0.51 2.73
CA ALA A 452 -13.20 1.11 1.82
C ALA A 452 -14.55 0.35 1.85
N ARG A 453 -15.64 1.10 1.95
CA ARG A 453 -17.01 0.56 1.96
C ARG A 453 -17.89 1.40 1.03
N ARG A 454 -18.72 0.72 0.24
CA ARG A 454 -19.72 1.40 -0.60
C ARG A 454 -21.04 0.63 -0.64
N ARG A 455 -22.14 1.35 -0.79
CA ARG A 455 -23.45 0.73 -1.03
C ARG A 455 -23.53 0.32 -2.49
N VAL A 456 -23.90 -0.94 -2.72
CA VAL A 456 -24.07 -1.54 -4.05
C VAL A 456 -25.56 -1.60 -4.39
N VAL A 457 -26.38 -2.12 -3.46
CA VAL A 457 -27.83 -2.19 -3.58
C VAL A 457 -28.49 -1.74 -2.27
N SER A 458 -29.79 -1.47 -2.31
CA SER A 458 -30.56 -1.09 -1.13
C SER A 458 -30.65 -2.25 -0.11
N ARG A 459 -30.84 -1.90 1.18
CA ARG A 459 -31.03 -2.90 2.23
C ARG A 459 -32.24 -3.80 1.96
N ARG A 460 -33.30 -3.25 1.36
CA ARG A 460 -34.50 -4.00 0.96
C ARG A 460 -34.16 -5.07 -0.08
N VAL A 461 -33.44 -4.71 -1.13
CA VAL A 461 -33.02 -5.65 -2.18
C VAL A 461 -32.11 -6.73 -1.60
N ALA A 462 -31.07 -6.36 -0.85
CA ALA A 462 -30.15 -7.33 -0.23
C ALA A 462 -30.89 -8.32 0.68
N ARG A 463 -31.93 -7.87 1.40
CA ARG A 463 -32.77 -8.75 2.23
C ARG A 463 -33.54 -9.75 1.36
N ARG A 464 -34.14 -9.32 0.25
CA ARG A 464 -34.86 -10.21 -0.67
C ARG A 464 -33.94 -11.25 -1.32
N VAL A 465 -32.76 -10.82 -1.78
CA VAL A 465 -31.74 -11.76 -2.30
C VAL A 465 -31.31 -12.77 -1.24
N ARG A 466 -31.11 -12.34 0.02
CA ARG A 466 -30.79 -13.24 1.14
C ARG A 466 -31.90 -14.26 1.40
N GLU A 467 -33.17 -13.84 1.38
CA GLU A 467 -34.34 -14.74 1.55
C GLU A 467 -34.33 -15.83 0.46
N MET A 468 -34.03 -15.46 -0.80
CA MET A 468 -33.92 -16.41 -1.90
C MET A 468 -32.68 -17.31 -1.78
N MET A 469 -31.54 -16.76 -1.30
CA MET A 469 -30.34 -17.56 -1.00
C MET A 469 -30.56 -18.58 0.14
N LEU A 470 -31.43 -18.29 1.10
CA LEU A 470 -31.88 -19.25 2.13
C LEU A 470 -32.67 -20.39 1.49
N ALA A 471 -33.57 -20.10 0.53
CA ALA A 471 -34.35 -21.13 -0.17
C ALA A 471 -33.45 -22.10 -0.97
N VAL A 472 -32.35 -21.63 -1.55
CA VAL A 472 -31.35 -22.48 -2.25
C VAL A 472 -30.82 -23.58 -1.31
N VAL A 473 -30.53 -23.25 -0.05
CA VAL A 473 -29.97 -24.21 0.93
C VAL A 473 -31.06 -25.02 1.60
N ALA A 474 -32.27 -24.46 1.78
CA ALA A 474 -33.37 -25.15 2.45
C ALA A 474 -34.03 -26.21 1.58
N ARG A 475 -34.26 -25.93 0.27
CA ARG A 475 -35.03 -26.78 -0.63
C ARG A 475 -34.61 -26.73 -2.12
N GLY A 476 -33.49 -26.02 -2.43
CA GLY A 476 -32.99 -25.89 -3.79
C GLY A 476 -31.74 -26.72 -4.03
N THR A 477 -30.92 -26.24 -4.98
CA THR A 477 -29.71 -26.93 -5.44
C THR A 477 -28.56 -26.97 -4.42
N GLY A 478 -28.67 -26.26 -3.30
CA GLY A 478 -27.58 -26.09 -2.33
C GLY A 478 -27.76 -26.79 -1.00
N THR A 479 -28.67 -27.79 -0.87
CA THR A 479 -29.00 -28.47 0.38
C THR A 479 -27.81 -29.11 1.11
N ALA A 480 -26.78 -29.54 0.36
CA ALA A 480 -25.55 -30.11 0.93
C ALA A 480 -24.72 -29.12 1.76
N ALA A 481 -25.00 -27.80 1.65
CA ALA A 481 -24.37 -26.78 2.50
C ALA A 481 -25.11 -26.54 3.83
N ALA A 482 -26.21 -27.22 4.11
CA ALA A 482 -26.97 -27.02 5.32
C ALA A 482 -26.17 -27.38 6.57
N LEU A 483 -26.29 -26.57 7.62
CA LEU A 483 -25.66 -26.76 8.93
C LEU A 483 -26.74 -26.88 9.99
N PRO A 484 -26.72 -27.91 10.86
CA PRO A 484 -27.67 -28.04 11.96
C PRO A 484 -27.66 -26.79 12.84
N GLY A 485 -28.85 -26.24 13.13
CA GLY A 485 -29.02 -25.07 14.00
C GLY A 485 -28.51 -23.74 13.46
N VAL A 486 -27.97 -23.69 12.21
CA VAL A 486 -27.43 -22.46 11.60
C VAL A 486 -28.08 -22.19 10.24
N ALA A 487 -28.76 -21.07 10.12
CA ALA A 487 -29.28 -20.64 8.83
C ALA A 487 -28.16 -20.25 7.88
N VAL A 488 -27.98 -21.02 6.80
CA VAL A 488 -27.00 -20.78 5.73
C VAL A 488 -27.72 -20.20 4.51
N ALA A 489 -27.25 -19.06 4.01
CA ALA A 489 -27.70 -18.49 2.75
C ALA A 489 -26.63 -18.77 1.68
N GLY A 490 -27.01 -19.40 0.55
CA GLY A 490 -26.04 -19.81 -0.46
C GLY A 490 -26.57 -19.77 -1.89
N LYS A 491 -25.69 -20.02 -2.85
CA LYS A 491 -26.00 -20.20 -4.27
C LYS A 491 -24.99 -21.14 -4.89
N THR A 492 -25.47 -22.13 -5.63
CA THR A 492 -24.68 -23.04 -6.45
C THR A 492 -24.33 -22.41 -7.80
N GLY A 493 -23.23 -22.84 -8.37
CA GLY A 493 -22.87 -22.59 -9.76
C GLY A 493 -22.31 -23.86 -10.40
N THR A 494 -22.62 -24.03 -11.66
CA THR A 494 -22.02 -25.01 -12.55
C THR A 494 -21.74 -24.27 -13.82
N ALA A 495 -20.48 -24.22 -14.23
CA ALA A 495 -20.05 -23.51 -15.42
C ALA A 495 -19.36 -24.49 -16.36
N GLU A 496 -19.82 -24.56 -17.60
CA GLU A 496 -19.13 -25.32 -18.63
C GLU A 496 -17.84 -24.64 -19.04
N LEU A 497 -16.76 -25.41 -19.16
CA LEU A 497 -15.45 -24.93 -19.59
C LEU A 497 -15.37 -24.81 -21.12
N VAL A 498 -15.96 -25.76 -21.81
CA VAL A 498 -16.11 -25.76 -23.26
C VAL A 498 -17.59 -25.99 -23.58
N PRO A 499 -18.21 -25.16 -24.42
CA PRO A 499 -19.60 -25.38 -24.83
C PRO A 499 -19.80 -26.77 -25.43
N THR A 500 -20.68 -27.56 -24.85
CA THR A 500 -21.12 -28.86 -25.41
C THR A 500 -22.41 -28.66 -26.17
N ALA A 501 -22.37 -28.77 -27.48
CA ALA A 501 -23.54 -28.53 -28.33
C ALA A 501 -24.65 -29.58 -28.10
N ASP A 502 -24.29 -30.88 -28.00
CA ASP A 502 -25.24 -31.98 -27.81
C ASP A 502 -24.55 -33.15 -27.10
N GLY A 503 -24.97 -33.47 -25.91
CA GLY A 503 -24.47 -34.60 -25.13
C GLY A 503 -24.77 -34.52 -23.64
N PRO A 504 -24.65 -35.64 -22.90
CA PRO A 504 -24.76 -35.59 -21.44
C PRO A 504 -23.66 -34.70 -20.86
N ALA A 505 -23.99 -33.88 -19.86
CA ALA A 505 -23.04 -33.01 -19.19
C ALA A 505 -21.84 -33.83 -18.66
N ASP A 506 -20.65 -33.56 -19.21
CA ASP A 506 -19.40 -34.14 -18.72
C ASP A 506 -18.97 -33.44 -17.44
N PRO A 507 -18.91 -34.13 -16.30
CA PRO A 507 -18.44 -33.54 -15.03
C PRO A 507 -17.05 -32.95 -15.13
N SER A 508 -16.16 -33.50 -15.96
CA SER A 508 -14.78 -33.00 -16.14
C SER A 508 -14.73 -31.69 -16.93
N ASN A 509 -15.79 -31.37 -17.68
CA ASN A 509 -15.96 -30.13 -18.44
C ASN A 509 -16.70 -29.05 -17.65
N THR A 510 -16.93 -29.23 -16.34
CA THR A 510 -17.71 -28.27 -15.56
C THR A 510 -17.01 -27.85 -14.29
N ASP A 511 -16.89 -26.52 -14.09
CA ASP A 511 -16.46 -25.96 -12.83
C ASP A 511 -17.60 -25.89 -11.82
N ALA A 512 -17.36 -26.48 -10.64
CA ALA A 512 -18.30 -26.47 -9.54
C ALA A 512 -18.08 -25.25 -8.65
N TRP A 513 -19.12 -24.45 -8.44
CA TRP A 513 -19.09 -23.27 -7.60
C TRP A 513 -20.11 -23.32 -6.45
N PHE A 514 -19.73 -22.73 -5.32
CA PHE A 514 -20.66 -22.42 -4.24
C PHE A 514 -20.28 -21.12 -3.52
N VAL A 515 -21.27 -20.24 -3.34
CA VAL A 515 -21.12 -19.00 -2.57
C VAL A 515 -22.09 -19.03 -1.40
N ALA A 516 -21.62 -18.80 -0.20
CA ALA A 516 -22.48 -18.81 0.99
C ALA A 516 -22.03 -17.79 2.04
N PHE A 517 -22.96 -17.46 2.94
CA PHE A 517 -22.64 -16.79 4.20
C PHE A 517 -23.51 -17.32 5.33
N ALA A 518 -22.94 -17.30 6.52
CA ALA A 518 -23.62 -17.80 7.72
C ALA A 518 -23.14 -17.09 9.02
N PRO A 519 -23.96 -17.08 10.09
CA PRO A 519 -25.40 -17.27 10.09
C PRO A 519 -26.13 -16.19 9.29
N ALA A 520 -27.18 -16.50 8.53
CA ALA A 520 -27.83 -15.54 7.63
C ALA A 520 -28.40 -14.29 8.33
N GLY A 521 -28.85 -14.43 9.61
CA GLY A 521 -29.39 -13.31 10.41
C GLY A 521 -28.28 -12.38 10.97
N ARG A 522 -27.13 -12.94 11.36
CA ARG A 522 -25.96 -12.23 11.93
C ARG A 522 -24.67 -12.71 11.25
N PRO A 523 -24.41 -12.33 10.00
CA PRO A 523 -23.35 -12.91 9.19
C PRO A 523 -21.96 -12.74 9.83
N ARG A 524 -21.29 -13.86 10.09
CA ARG A 524 -19.92 -13.90 10.62
C ARG A 524 -18.90 -14.26 9.54
N LEU A 525 -19.29 -15.18 8.64
CA LEU A 525 -18.45 -15.67 7.56
C LEU A 525 -19.18 -15.57 6.21
N ALA A 526 -18.44 -15.24 5.16
CA ALA A 526 -18.80 -15.48 3.77
C ALA A 526 -17.72 -16.35 3.15
N VAL A 527 -18.14 -17.36 2.39
CA VAL A 527 -17.27 -18.36 1.77
C VAL A 527 -17.62 -18.45 0.29
N ALA A 528 -16.62 -18.55 -0.56
CA ALA A 528 -16.80 -19.00 -1.95
C ALA A 528 -15.82 -20.13 -2.24
N VAL A 529 -16.32 -21.14 -2.89
CA VAL A 529 -15.61 -22.34 -3.34
C VAL A 529 -15.72 -22.43 -4.85
N MET A 530 -14.62 -22.77 -5.50
CA MET A 530 -14.53 -23.14 -6.90
C MET A 530 -13.69 -24.41 -7.02
N LEU A 531 -14.17 -25.40 -7.76
CA LEU A 531 -13.45 -26.64 -8.08
C LEU A 531 -13.47 -26.82 -9.59
N VAL A 532 -12.30 -26.93 -10.18
CA VAL A 532 -12.14 -27.05 -11.64
C VAL A 532 -12.44 -28.50 -12.07
N GLY A 533 -13.24 -28.68 -13.12
CA GLY A 533 -13.56 -30.00 -13.67
C GLY A 533 -14.21 -30.93 -12.63
N ALA A 534 -15.12 -30.42 -11.80
CA ALA A 534 -15.63 -31.14 -10.64
C ALA A 534 -17.14 -31.33 -10.64
N GLY A 535 -17.80 -31.14 -11.77
CA GLY A 535 -19.23 -31.39 -11.93
C GLY A 535 -20.12 -30.31 -11.29
N GLN A 536 -21.21 -30.74 -10.66
CA GLN A 536 -22.23 -29.84 -10.14
C GLN A 536 -21.84 -29.20 -8.81
N GLY A 537 -22.01 -27.88 -8.72
CA GLY A 537 -21.66 -27.10 -7.52
C GLY A 537 -22.39 -27.52 -6.24
N GLY A 538 -23.64 -28.01 -6.38
CA GLY A 538 -24.42 -28.54 -5.25
C GLY A 538 -23.84 -29.83 -4.67
N ALA A 539 -23.33 -30.71 -5.53
CA ALA A 539 -22.78 -32.01 -5.12
C ALA A 539 -21.35 -31.92 -4.58
N THR A 540 -20.51 -31.04 -5.15
CA THR A 540 -19.07 -31.06 -4.87
C THR A 540 -18.55 -29.81 -4.15
N ALA A 541 -19.00 -28.60 -4.52
CA ALA A 541 -18.52 -27.35 -3.90
C ALA A 541 -19.31 -26.99 -2.62
N ALA A 542 -20.59 -27.32 -2.53
CA ALA A 542 -21.41 -27.03 -1.34
C ALA A 542 -20.93 -27.78 -0.09
N PRO A 543 -20.55 -29.08 -0.12
CA PRO A 543 -19.94 -29.77 1.02
C PRO A 543 -18.64 -29.13 1.49
N VAL A 544 -17.78 -28.65 0.57
CA VAL A 544 -16.56 -27.91 0.92
C VAL A 544 -16.88 -26.63 1.69
N ALA A 545 -17.85 -25.86 1.18
CA ALA A 545 -18.30 -24.64 1.86
C ALA A 545 -18.89 -24.94 3.25
N ARG A 546 -19.66 -26.03 3.38
CA ARG A 546 -20.19 -26.50 4.68
C ARG A 546 -19.07 -26.80 5.65
N ALA A 547 -18.05 -27.56 5.26
CA ALA A 547 -16.91 -27.89 6.12
C ALA A 547 -16.19 -26.64 6.64
N VAL A 548 -15.93 -25.67 5.75
CA VAL A 548 -15.26 -24.41 6.10
C VAL A 548 -16.13 -23.54 7.00
N LEU A 549 -17.44 -23.44 6.74
CA LEU A 549 -18.37 -22.69 7.59
C LEU A 549 -18.45 -23.30 8.99
N SER A 550 -18.53 -24.63 9.09
CA SER A 550 -18.58 -25.37 10.37
C SER A 550 -17.33 -25.13 11.22
N ALA A 551 -16.14 -25.07 10.58
CA ALA A 551 -14.87 -24.83 11.29
C ALA A 551 -14.72 -23.39 11.83
N GLY A 552 -15.54 -22.44 11.36
CA GLY A 552 -15.37 -21.02 11.71
C GLY A 552 -16.52 -20.38 12.47
N LEU A 553 -17.64 -21.07 12.64
CA LEU A 553 -18.83 -20.58 13.35
C LEU A 553 -18.87 -21.05 14.78
#